data_522326211d16f2d07c364c57f0057ab0
#
_entry.id   522326211d16f2d07c364c57f0057ab0
#
_cell.length_a   1.000
_cell.length_b   1.000
_cell.length_c   1.000
_cell.angle_alpha   90.00
_cell.angle_beta   90.00
_cell.angle_gamma   90.00
#
_symmetry.space_group_name_H-M   'P 1'
#
loop_
_entity.id
_entity.type
_entity.pdbx_description
1 polymer ?
#
loop_
_entity_poly.entity_id
_entity_poly.type
_entity_poly.pdbx_seq_one_letter_code
_entity_poly.pdbx_strand_id
1 'polypeptide(L)'
;MKLSPLPVLLVEDEPAVMAYVRAALERSGYPVVCCESGVEALRLLEGGSFLGVVSDMRTPGGVDGGQVHAWIARHRPDLAGRVVFITGDIANEETVATLRETGAPCVEKPFRVQQFIEVIAKTLGKV
;
A
#
# COMPACT_ATOMS: atom_id res chain seq x y z
N MET A 1 22.20 16.40 10.55
CA MET A 1 21.05 16.85 9.75
C MET A 1 20.11 15.70 9.50
N LYS A 2 18.84 15.90 9.77
CA LYS A 2 17.82 14.88 9.54
C LYS A 2 17.35 14.91 8.09
N LEU A 3 17.42 13.79 7.42
CA LEU A 3 16.84 13.68 6.08
C LEU A 3 15.31 13.60 6.21
N SER A 4 14.62 14.15 5.23
CA SER A 4 13.16 13.99 5.16
C SER A 4 12.83 12.51 4.97
N PRO A 5 11.81 11.99 5.66
CA PRO A 5 11.43 10.59 5.46
C PRO A 5 10.89 10.38 4.05
N LEU A 6 11.10 9.18 3.52
CA LEU A 6 10.53 8.80 2.24
C LEU A 6 9.01 8.67 2.38
N PRO A 7 8.26 9.03 1.36
CA PRO A 7 6.80 8.91 1.43
C PRO A 7 6.33 7.47 1.26
N VAL A 8 5.14 7.22 1.76
CA VAL A 8 4.38 5.99 1.50
C VAL A 8 3.56 6.22 0.24
N LEU A 9 3.61 5.28 -0.70
CA LEU A 9 2.75 5.32 -1.88
C LEU A 9 1.40 4.68 -1.51
N LEU A 10 0.33 5.45 -1.64
CA LEU A 10 -1.02 4.98 -1.37
C LEU A 10 -1.79 4.82 -2.68
N VAL A 11 -2.22 3.60 -2.97
CA VAL A 11 -2.96 3.26 -4.19
C VAL A 11 -4.40 2.93 -3.81
N GLU A 12 -5.32 3.81 -4.15
CA GLU A 12 -6.73 3.69 -3.78
C GLU A 12 -7.58 4.53 -4.72
N ASP A 13 -8.66 3.98 -5.25
CA ASP A 13 -9.53 4.70 -6.17
C ASP A 13 -10.76 5.31 -5.51
N GLU A 14 -11.14 4.88 -4.32
CA GLU A 14 -12.28 5.44 -3.59
C GLU A 14 -11.86 6.69 -2.82
N PRO A 15 -12.39 7.88 -3.16
CA PRO A 15 -11.93 9.12 -2.53
C PRO A 15 -12.07 9.14 -1.01
N ALA A 16 -13.17 8.59 -0.47
CA ALA A 16 -13.39 8.57 0.98
C ALA A 16 -12.38 7.67 1.69
N VAL A 17 -12.07 6.52 1.13
CA VAL A 17 -11.07 5.59 1.69
C VAL A 17 -9.68 6.20 1.59
N MET A 18 -9.36 6.80 0.45
CA MET A 18 -8.08 7.47 0.26
C MET A 18 -7.87 8.57 1.30
N ALA A 19 -8.88 9.42 1.50
CA ALA A 19 -8.80 10.51 2.48
C ALA A 19 -8.60 9.97 3.90
N TYR A 20 -9.30 8.92 4.26
CA TYR A 20 -9.21 8.30 5.58
C TYR A 20 -7.83 7.70 5.83
N VAL A 21 -7.32 6.92 4.88
CA VAL A 21 -6.03 6.26 5.00
C VAL A 21 -4.90 7.29 4.97
N ARG A 22 -4.99 8.26 4.08
CA ARG A 22 -4.00 9.34 3.99
C ARG A 22 -3.89 10.10 5.30
N ALA A 23 -5.04 10.48 5.88
CA ALA A 23 -5.06 11.21 7.15
C ALA A 23 -4.44 10.38 8.28
N ALA A 24 -4.73 9.08 8.33
CA ALA A 24 -4.16 8.19 9.34
C ALA A 24 -2.63 8.13 9.22
N LEU A 25 -2.13 7.99 8.01
CA LEU A 25 -0.68 7.94 7.76
C LEU A 25 -0.01 9.26 8.11
N GLU A 26 -0.57 10.37 7.65
CA GLU A 26 0.02 11.69 7.89
C GLU A 26 0.05 12.05 9.38
N ARG A 27 -1.01 11.71 10.12
CA ARG A 27 -1.05 11.94 11.56
C ARG A 27 0.01 11.13 12.30
N SER A 28 0.43 10.03 11.75
CA SER A 28 1.46 9.18 12.35
C SER A 28 2.87 9.53 11.85
N GLY A 29 2.99 10.60 11.07
CA GLY A 29 4.27 11.12 10.64
C GLY A 29 4.76 10.60 9.28
N TYR A 30 3.94 9.85 8.55
CA TYR A 30 4.32 9.35 7.23
C TYR A 30 3.88 10.31 6.15
N PRO A 31 4.81 10.86 5.35
CA PRO A 31 4.42 11.58 4.13
C PRO A 31 3.75 10.60 3.16
N VAL A 32 2.79 11.08 2.39
CA VAL A 32 2.00 10.22 1.50
C VAL A 32 1.96 10.78 0.09
N VAL A 33 2.17 9.91 -0.88
CA VAL A 33 1.90 10.19 -2.29
C VAL A 33 0.73 9.31 -2.68
N CYS A 34 -0.33 9.91 -3.20
CA CYS A 34 -1.55 9.19 -3.55
C CYS A 34 -1.66 8.97 -5.06
N CYS A 35 -2.19 7.81 -5.45
CA CYS A 35 -2.60 7.57 -6.83
C CYS A 35 -3.85 6.70 -6.85
N GLU A 36 -4.55 6.69 -7.97
CA GLU A 36 -5.87 6.09 -8.07
C GLU A 36 -5.90 4.75 -8.80
N SER A 37 -4.78 4.32 -9.38
CA SER A 37 -4.75 3.08 -10.15
C SER A 37 -3.41 2.37 -10.04
N GLY A 38 -3.43 1.07 -10.32
CA GLY A 38 -2.20 0.28 -10.38
C GLY A 38 -1.26 0.75 -11.47
N VAL A 39 -1.81 1.17 -12.62
CA VAL A 39 -0.99 1.69 -13.74
C VAL A 39 -0.22 2.93 -13.31
N GLU A 40 -0.89 3.86 -12.64
CA GLU A 40 -0.25 5.07 -12.13
C GLU A 40 0.79 4.73 -11.06
N ALA A 41 0.47 3.76 -10.19
CA ALA A 41 1.40 3.29 -9.17
C ALA A 41 2.71 2.77 -9.80
N LEU A 42 2.61 1.95 -10.84
CA LEU A 42 3.79 1.41 -11.51
C LEU A 42 4.64 2.53 -12.11
N ARG A 43 4.01 3.54 -12.68
CA ARG A 43 4.72 4.70 -13.24
C ARG A 43 5.50 5.44 -12.16
N LEU A 44 4.87 5.66 -11.01
CA LEU A 44 5.53 6.34 -9.89
C LEU A 44 6.66 5.50 -9.32
N LEU A 45 6.50 4.19 -9.25
CA LEU A 45 7.50 3.27 -8.73
C LEU A 45 8.73 3.15 -9.62
N GLU A 46 8.60 3.41 -10.91
CA GLU A 46 9.73 3.35 -11.83
C GLU A 46 10.81 4.38 -11.49
N GLY A 47 10.42 5.56 -11.07
CA GLY A 47 11.38 6.64 -10.85
C GLY A 47 11.43 7.17 -9.43
N GLY A 48 10.48 6.81 -8.57
CA GLY A 48 10.36 7.38 -7.24
C GLY A 48 10.99 6.53 -6.16
N SER A 49 11.34 7.18 -5.06
CA SER A 49 11.80 6.50 -3.85
C SER A 49 10.70 6.54 -2.82
N PHE A 50 10.38 5.40 -2.22
CA PHE A 50 9.29 5.25 -1.27
C PHE A 50 9.71 4.45 -0.05
N LEU A 51 9.09 4.74 1.10
CA LEU A 51 9.27 3.95 2.30
C LEU A 51 8.57 2.60 2.17
N GLY A 52 7.42 2.59 1.52
CA GLY A 52 6.62 1.41 1.30
C GLY A 52 5.38 1.74 0.50
N VAL A 53 4.53 0.73 0.31
CA VAL A 53 3.33 0.84 -0.51
C VAL A 53 2.13 0.33 0.28
N VAL A 54 1.06 1.11 0.27
CA VAL A 54 -0.26 0.69 0.78
C VAL A 54 -1.18 0.66 -0.42
N SER A 55 -1.72 -0.50 -0.75
CA SER A 55 -2.53 -0.65 -1.95
C SER A 55 -3.82 -1.39 -1.67
N ASP A 56 -4.91 -0.86 -2.22
CA ASP A 56 -6.14 -1.65 -2.34
C ASP A 56 -5.80 -2.89 -3.17
N MET A 57 -6.38 -4.02 -2.81
CA MET A 57 -6.21 -5.26 -3.56
C MET A 57 -6.78 -5.13 -4.97
N ARG A 58 -7.87 -4.38 -5.13
CA ARG A 58 -8.54 -4.16 -6.41
C ARG A 58 -8.47 -2.70 -6.82
N THR A 59 -7.83 -2.45 -7.94
CA THR A 59 -7.73 -1.12 -8.52
C THR A 59 -8.21 -1.16 -9.97
N PRO A 60 -8.75 -0.03 -10.49
CA PRO A 60 -9.24 0.02 -11.86
C PRO A 60 -8.09 -0.02 -12.89
N GLY A 61 -8.43 -0.28 -14.13
CA GLY A 61 -7.50 -0.15 -15.24
C GLY A 61 -6.67 -1.37 -15.58
N GLY A 62 -7.05 -2.54 -15.09
CA GLY A 62 -6.42 -3.79 -15.48
C GLY A 62 -5.15 -4.17 -14.71
N VAL A 63 -4.70 -3.33 -13.80
CA VAL A 63 -3.56 -3.64 -12.92
C VAL A 63 -4.05 -3.56 -11.49
N ASP A 64 -4.13 -4.69 -10.80
CA ASP A 64 -4.59 -4.76 -9.42
C ASP A 64 -3.41 -4.75 -8.43
N GLY A 65 -3.72 -4.81 -7.13
CA GLY A 65 -2.71 -4.80 -6.08
C GLY A 65 -1.73 -5.96 -6.17
N GLY A 66 -2.21 -7.13 -6.55
CA GLY A 66 -1.36 -8.30 -6.73
C GLY A 66 -0.35 -8.12 -7.85
N GLN A 67 -0.78 -7.50 -8.95
CA GLN A 67 0.10 -7.22 -10.08
C GLN A 67 1.11 -6.13 -9.74
N VAL A 68 0.72 -5.13 -8.97
CA VAL A 68 1.65 -4.11 -8.46
C VAL A 68 2.73 -4.78 -7.60
N HIS A 69 2.32 -5.68 -6.71
CA HIS A 69 3.27 -6.41 -5.85
C HIS A 69 4.22 -7.26 -6.68
N ALA A 70 3.72 -7.95 -7.70
CA ALA A 70 4.54 -8.78 -8.58
C ALA A 70 5.60 -7.94 -9.30
N TRP A 71 5.22 -6.77 -9.77
CA TRP A 71 6.15 -5.84 -10.40
C TRP A 71 7.22 -5.38 -9.40
N ILE A 72 6.81 -5.03 -8.18
CA ILE A 72 7.72 -4.62 -7.11
C ILE A 72 8.73 -5.72 -6.80
N ALA A 73 8.25 -6.94 -6.64
CA ALA A 73 9.13 -8.08 -6.32
C ALA A 73 10.21 -8.29 -7.39
N ARG A 74 9.87 -8.01 -8.65
CA ARG A 74 10.78 -8.18 -9.78
C ARG A 74 11.72 -7.00 -9.97
N HIS A 75 11.24 -5.77 -9.81
CA HIS A 75 11.97 -4.55 -10.16
C HIS A 75 12.43 -3.71 -8.98
N ARG A 76 11.79 -3.85 -7.84
CA ARG A 76 12.09 -3.06 -6.63
C ARG A 76 12.17 -3.98 -5.41
N PRO A 77 13.20 -4.84 -5.34
CA PRO A 77 13.34 -5.75 -4.18
C PRO A 77 13.48 -5.02 -2.85
N ASP A 78 13.93 -3.77 -2.86
CA ASP A 78 13.97 -2.92 -1.68
C ASP A 78 12.58 -2.68 -1.06
N LEU A 79 11.52 -2.76 -1.87
CA LEU A 79 10.15 -2.53 -1.44
C LEU A 79 9.34 -3.82 -1.29
N ALA A 80 9.87 -4.97 -1.71
CA ALA A 80 9.10 -6.22 -1.75
C ALA A 80 8.53 -6.64 -0.40
N GLY A 81 9.23 -6.37 0.70
CA GLY A 81 8.76 -6.66 2.04
C GLY A 81 8.05 -5.49 2.71
N ARG A 82 7.75 -4.44 1.97
CA ARG A 82 7.18 -3.20 2.48
C ARG A 82 5.86 -2.83 1.80
N VAL A 83 5.04 -3.85 1.53
CA VAL A 83 3.72 -3.67 0.91
C VAL A 83 2.65 -4.11 1.89
N VAL A 84 1.66 -3.27 2.10
CA VAL A 84 0.48 -3.57 2.92
C VAL A 84 -0.75 -3.46 2.02
N PHE A 85 -1.54 -4.52 1.96
CA PHE A 85 -2.79 -4.50 1.21
C PHE A 85 -3.95 -4.05 2.08
N ILE A 86 -4.93 -3.42 1.44
CA ILE A 86 -6.22 -3.11 2.02
C ILE A 86 -7.27 -3.80 1.16
N THR A 87 -8.26 -4.44 1.77
CA THR A 87 -9.32 -5.09 1.02
C THR A 87 -10.66 -5.02 1.75
N GLY A 88 -11.73 -4.91 0.98
CA GLY A 88 -13.09 -5.03 1.50
C GLY A 88 -13.64 -6.46 1.42
N ASP A 89 -12.90 -7.37 0.82
CA ASP A 89 -13.37 -8.73 0.58
C ASP A 89 -12.26 -9.75 0.79
N ILE A 90 -11.96 -10.04 2.03
CA ILE A 90 -10.91 -10.98 2.41
C ILE A 90 -11.27 -12.44 2.10
N ALA A 91 -12.55 -12.72 1.85
CA ALA A 91 -13.02 -14.05 1.51
C ALA A 91 -12.95 -14.36 0.00
N ASN A 92 -12.68 -13.35 -0.83
CA ASN A 92 -12.55 -13.55 -2.27
C ASN A 92 -11.37 -14.46 -2.59
N GLU A 93 -11.61 -15.46 -3.45
CA GLU A 93 -10.58 -16.46 -3.77
C GLU A 93 -9.31 -15.87 -4.38
N GLU A 94 -9.45 -14.88 -5.26
CA GLU A 94 -8.30 -14.21 -5.86
C GLU A 94 -7.50 -13.45 -4.81
N THR A 95 -8.17 -12.77 -3.90
CA THR A 95 -7.54 -12.06 -2.80
C THR A 95 -6.77 -13.03 -1.91
N VAL A 96 -7.41 -14.14 -1.52
CA VAL A 96 -6.76 -15.16 -0.67
C VAL A 96 -5.52 -15.71 -1.36
N ALA A 97 -5.62 -16.01 -2.65
CA ALA A 97 -4.49 -16.54 -3.42
C ALA A 97 -3.33 -15.53 -3.45
N THR A 98 -3.63 -14.25 -3.72
CA THR A 98 -2.63 -13.19 -3.76
C THR A 98 -1.94 -13.03 -2.41
N LEU A 99 -2.70 -13.02 -1.33
CA LEU A 99 -2.14 -12.89 0.02
C LEU A 99 -1.22 -14.06 0.35
N ARG A 100 -1.61 -15.27 -0.04
CA ARG A 100 -0.81 -16.47 0.18
C ARG A 100 0.49 -16.43 -0.61
N GLU A 101 0.41 -16.03 -1.87
CA GLU A 101 1.57 -15.95 -2.76
C GLU A 101 2.57 -14.87 -2.34
N THR A 102 2.07 -13.71 -1.91
CA THR A 102 2.91 -12.56 -1.58
C THR A 102 3.42 -12.58 -0.16
N GLY A 103 2.66 -13.20 0.76
CA GLY A 103 2.97 -13.13 2.19
C GLY A 103 2.80 -11.73 2.78
N ALA A 104 2.28 -10.78 2.02
CA ALA A 104 2.13 -9.41 2.48
C ALA A 104 0.98 -9.28 3.48
N PRO A 105 1.12 -8.42 4.49
CA PRO A 105 0.02 -8.17 5.43
C PRO A 105 -1.15 -7.48 4.75
N CYS A 106 -2.34 -7.73 5.27
CA CYS A 106 -3.57 -7.17 4.74
C CYS A 106 -4.44 -6.65 5.87
N VAL A 107 -5.04 -5.48 5.65
CA VAL A 107 -5.99 -4.89 6.60
C VAL A 107 -7.35 -4.89 5.92
N GLU A 108 -8.34 -5.50 6.58
CA GLU A 108 -9.70 -5.60 6.04
C GLU A 108 -10.51 -4.33 6.34
N LYS A 109 -11.20 -3.83 5.33
CA LYS A 109 -12.14 -2.72 5.48
C LYS A 109 -13.48 -3.22 6.05
N PRO A 110 -14.14 -2.48 6.94
CA PRO A 110 -13.67 -1.27 7.61
C PRO A 110 -12.69 -1.60 8.73
N PHE A 111 -11.73 -0.71 8.97
CA PHE A 111 -10.73 -0.91 10.01
C PHE A 111 -10.61 0.33 10.89
N ARG A 112 -10.08 0.14 12.11
CA ARG A 112 -9.77 1.24 13.01
C ARG A 112 -8.40 1.80 12.66
N VAL A 113 -8.23 3.10 12.81
CA VAL A 113 -6.95 3.78 12.55
C VAL A 113 -5.82 3.11 13.32
N GLN A 114 -6.02 2.82 14.59
CA GLN A 114 -5.00 2.21 15.43
C GLN A 114 -4.55 0.85 14.90
N GLN A 115 -5.49 0.01 14.49
CA GLN A 115 -5.20 -1.29 13.90
C GLN A 115 -4.36 -1.15 12.64
N PHE A 116 -4.77 -0.23 11.76
CA PHE A 116 -4.08 0.03 10.52
C PHE A 116 -2.64 0.52 10.78
N ILE A 117 -2.48 1.50 11.67
CA ILE A 117 -1.16 2.09 11.95
C ILE A 117 -0.23 1.08 12.62
N GLU A 118 -0.75 0.15 13.43
CA GLU A 118 0.08 -0.91 14.00
C GLU A 118 0.69 -1.79 12.90
N VAL A 119 -0.10 -2.15 11.90
CA VAL A 119 0.38 -2.94 10.77
C VAL A 119 1.42 -2.14 9.96
N ILE A 120 1.15 -0.86 9.73
CA ILE A 120 2.07 0.03 9.00
C ILE A 120 3.41 0.13 9.74
N ALA A 121 3.39 0.41 11.04
CA ALA A 121 4.62 0.55 11.82
C ALA A 121 5.44 -0.74 11.83
N LYS A 122 4.77 -1.88 11.92
CA LYS A 122 5.41 -3.17 11.93
C LYS A 122 6.05 -3.51 10.57
N THR A 123 5.39 -3.13 9.48
CA THR A 123 5.81 -3.47 8.13
C THR A 123 6.78 -2.45 7.53
N LEU A 124 6.52 -1.17 7.73
CA LEU A 124 7.30 -0.09 7.12
C LEU A 124 8.29 0.56 8.08
N GLY A 125 8.16 0.29 9.37
CA GLY A 125 8.94 0.97 10.40
C GLY A 125 8.32 2.30 10.81
N LYS A 126 8.68 2.76 11.99
CA LYS A 126 8.22 4.06 12.48
C LYS A 126 9.02 5.18 11.85
N VAL A 127 8.36 6.29 11.63
CA VAL A 127 8.99 7.50 11.12
C VAL A 127 9.87 8.16 12.17
#